data_28d2dac6f6ecb520536ae33280107e9a
#
_entry.id   28d2dac6f6ecb520536ae33280107e9a
#
_cell.length_a   1.000
_cell.length_b   1.000
_cell.length_c   1.000
_cell.angle_alpha   90.00
_cell.angle_beta   90.00
_cell.angle_gamma   90.00
#
_symmetry.space_group_name_H-M   'P 1'
#
loop_
_entity.id
_entity.type
_entity.pdbx_description
1 polymer ?
#
loop_
_entity_poly.entity_id
_entity_poly.type
_entity_poly.pdbx_seq_one_letter_code
_entity_poly.pdbx_strand_id
1 'polypeptide(L)' 'MVVTVESIKSLRDKTGAGIMDSKRALEDAQGDVEKAEAILKEK' A
#
# COMPACT_ATOMS: atom_id res chain seq x y z
N MET A 1 -6.10 4.35 -11.77
CA MET A 1 -5.15 3.77 -10.80
C MET A 1 -4.05 4.80 -10.50
N VAL A 2 -3.86 5.12 -9.24
CA VAL A 2 -2.84 6.09 -8.83
C VAL A 2 -1.92 5.45 -7.80
N VAL A 3 -0.79 4.96 -8.28
CA VAL A 3 0.24 4.41 -7.41
C VAL A 3 1.45 5.33 -7.51
N THR A 4 1.64 6.17 -6.50
CA THR A 4 2.73 7.13 -6.49
C THR A 4 3.68 6.80 -5.34
N VAL A 5 4.87 7.39 -5.39
CA VAL A 5 5.84 7.22 -4.31
C VAL A 5 5.25 7.71 -2.99
N GLU A 6 4.46 8.77 -3.03
CA GLU A 6 3.82 9.30 -1.83
C GLU A 6 2.82 8.30 -1.24
N SER A 7 2.04 7.66 -2.09
CA SER A 7 1.09 6.63 -1.64
C SER A 7 1.82 5.46 -1.01
N ILE A 8 2.90 5.02 -1.65
CA ILE A 8 3.70 3.93 -1.15
C ILE A 8 4.29 4.28 0.21
N LYS A 9 4.81 5.48 0.34
CA LYS A 9 5.39 5.95 1.60
C LYS A 9 4.34 6.01 2.71
N SER A 10 3.17 6.56 2.40
CA SER A 10 2.07 6.63 3.35
C SER A 10 1.68 5.24 3.85
N LEU A 11 1.52 4.32 2.92
CA LEU A 11 1.13 2.96 3.27
C LEU A 11 2.21 2.28 4.10
N ARG A 12 3.47 2.47 3.72
CA ARG A 12 4.58 1.92 4.46
C ARG A 12 4.61 2.43 5.90
N ASP A 13 4.41 3.73 6.08
CA ASP A 13 4.40 4.33 7.42
C ASP A 13 3.23 3.80 8.26
N LYS A 14 2.10 3.59 7.64
CA LYS A 14 0.91 3.12 8.34
C LYS A 14 1.00 1.65 8.74
N THR A 15 1.60 0.85 7.90
CA THR A 15 1.62 -0.61 8.11
C THR A 15 2.97 -1.13 8.58
N GLY A 16 4.03 -0.39 8.32
CA GLY A 16 5.37 -0.87 8.60
C GLY A 16 5.85 -1.92 7.62
N ALA A 17 5.12 -2.16 6.55
CA ALA A 17 5.51 -3.12 5.53
C ALA A 17 6.64 -2.56 4.67
N GLY A 18 7.33 -3.43 3.95
CA GLY A 18 8.39 -3.00 3.05
C GLY A 18 7.86 -2.25 1.85
N ILE A 19 8.74 -1.54 1.16
CA ILE A 19 8.37 -0.76 -0.01
C ILE A 19 7.74 -1.65 -1.09
N MET A 20 8.33 -2.81 -1.32
CA MET A 20 7.81 -3.73 -2.33
C MET A 20 6.41 -4.22 -1.99
N ASP A 21 6.20 -4.58 -0.74
CA ASP A 21 4.88 -5.04 -0.30
C ASP A 21 3.85 -3.93 -0.38
N SER A 22 4.24 -2.73 0.01
CA SER A 22 3.35 -1.57 -0.06
C SER A 22 2.96 -1.27 -1.50
N LYS A 23 3.92 -1.30 -2.40
CA LYS A 23 3.66 -1.07 -3.81
C LYS A 23 2.69 -2.10 -4.36
N ARG A 24 2.95 -3.37 -4.06
CA ARG A 24 2.11 -4.46 -4.55
C ARG A 24 0.69 -4.35 -4.01
N ALA A 25 0.56 -4.04 -2.73
CA ALA A 25 -0.75 -3.87 -2.13
C ALA A 25 -1.52 -2.74 -2.78
N LEU A 26 -0.84 -1.64 -3.08
CA LEU A 26 -1.45 -0.51 -3.76
C LEU A 26 -1.88 -0.87 -5.17
N GLU A 27 -1.08 -1.65 -5.88
CA GLU A 27 -1.46 -2.11 -7.21
C GLU A 27 -2.71 -2.98 -7.14
N ASP A 28 -2.75 -3.90 -6.19
CA ASP A 28 -3.92 -4.75 -6.00
C ASP A 28 -5.15 -3.95 -5.57
N ALA A 29 -4.93 -2.89 -4.82
CA ALA A 29 -6.01 -2.03 -4.34
C ALA A 29 -6.35 -0.91 -5.33
N GLN A 30 -5.70 -0.91 -6.49
CA GLN A 30 -5.93 0.10 -7.53
C GLN A 30 -5.67 1.53 -7.04
N GLY A 31 -4.62 1.66 -6.24
CA GLY A 31 -4.20 2.97 -5.74
C GLY A 31 -4.91 3.43 -4.47
N ASP A 32 -5.79 2.60 -3.93
CA ASP A 32 -6.54 2.93 -2.72
C ASP A 32 -5.71 2.54 -1.49
N VAL A 33 -5.22 3.55 -0.77
CA VAL A 33 -4.36 3.33 0.39
C VAL A 33 -5.09 2.55 1.49
N GLU A 34 -6.35 2.88 1.73
CA GLU A 34 -7.11 2.18 2.78
C GLU A 34 -7.29 0.70 2.45
N LYS A 35 -7.60 0.43 1.20
CA LYS A 35 -7.76 -0.95 0.74
C LYS A 35 -6.44 -1.70 0.80
N ALA A 36 -5.37 -1.03 0.39
CA ALA A 36 -4.04 -1.61 0.43
C ALA A 36 -3.64 -1.94 1.87
N GLU A 37 -3.98 -1.06 2.79
CA GLU A 37 -3.72 -1.30 4.21
C GLU A 37 -4.44 -2.55 4.70
N ALA A 38 -5.69 -2.71 4.30
CA ALA A 38 -6.47 -3.90 4.66
C ALA A 38 -5.83 -5.16 4.08
N ILE A 39 -5.36 -5.09 2.84
CA ILE A 39 -4.69 -6.22 2.20
C ILE A 39 -3.45 -6.63 2.99
N LEU A 40 -2.65 -5.66 3.40
CA LEU A 40 -1.45 -5.94 4.17
C LEU A 40 -1.76 -6.48 5.56
N LYS A 41 -2.85 -6.03 6.15
CA LYS A 41 -3.25 -6.50 7.47
C LYS A 41 -3.71 -7.95 7.47
N GLU A 42 -4.23 -8.40 6.35
CA GLU A 42 -4.68 -9.78 6.23
C GLU A 42 -3.53 -10.79 6.21
N LYS A 43 -2.36 -10.32 5.90
CA LYS A 43 -1.18 -11.16 5.92
C LYS A 43 -0.53 -11.09 7.29
#